data_78402876f04787d55da841f45afa8653
#
_entry.id   78402876f04787d55da841f45afa8653
#
_cell.length_a   1.000
_cell.length_b   1.000
_cell.length_c   1.000
_cell.angle_alpha   90.00
_cell.angle_beta   90.00
_cell.angle_gamma   90.00
#
_symmetry.space_group_name_H-M   'P 1'
#
loop_
_entity.id
_entity.type
_entity.pdbx_description
1 polymer ?
#
loop_
_entity_poly.entity_id
_entity_poly.type
_entity_poly.pdbx_seq_one_letter_code
_entity_poly.pdbx_strand_id
1 'polypeptide(L)'
;MTIQIDTREHKSERERIEQQFLSLGVEFFRSKLWVGDYMNIDRPRLVVDRKKDLGELCGNVTQQHERFRAELERAQEQNIKIVILCEHGEGIERLSDVYFWHNPRLDIMDWRMQDGHPVKVQKYPRATEGKALMRSLETMQNKYGIEILFCDKSDTGYQIKTILGD
;
A
#
# COMPACT_ATOMS: atom_id res chain seq x y z
N MET A 1 2.04 -11.40 -21.68
CA MET A 1 1.49 -11.15 -20.32
C MET A 1 0.34 -10.18 -20.42
N THR A 2 -0.79 -10.54 -19.88
CA THR A 2 -1.98 -9.66 -19.82
C THR A 2 -2.35 -9.43 -18.35
N ILE A 3 -2.42 -8.17 -17.93
CA ILE A 3 -2.70 -7.79 -16.54
C ILE A 3 -4.18 -7.41 -16.39
N GLN A 4 -4.85 -8.04 -15.42
CA GLN A 4 -6.16 -7.63 -14.95
C GLN A 4 -5.98 -6.54 -13.88
N ILE A 5 -6.68 -5.42 -14.05
CA ILE A 5 -6.68 -4.27 -13.12
C ILE A 5 -8.02 -4.23 -12.41
N ASP A 6 -8.02 -4.12 -11.08
CA ASP A 6 -9.25 -4.00 -10.31
C ASP A 6 -10.00 -2.71 -10.65
N THR A 7 -11.31 -2.82 -10.81
CA THR A 7 -12.17 -1.68 -11.11
C THR A 7 -12.34 -0.71 -9.95
N ARG A 8 -12.01 -1.12 -8.72
CA ARG A 8 -12.06 -0.30 -7.50
C ARG A 8 -10.86 0.60 -7.31
N GLU A 9 -9.77 0.39 -8.08
CA GLU A 9 -8.59 1.27 -8.06
C GLU A 9 -9.01 2.71 -8.42
N HIS A 10 -8.46 3.69 -7.71
CA HIS A 10 -8.80 5.09 -7.91
C HIS A 10 -8.49 5.55 -9.34
N LYS A 11 -9.43 6.23 -10.00
CA LYS A 11 -9.38 6.52 -11.43
C LYS A 11 -8.07 7.19 -11.88
N SER A 12 -7.63 8.24 -11.19
CA SER A 12 -6.42 8.98 -11.58
C SER A 12 -5.14 8.13 -11.46
N GLU A 13 -5.02 7.33 -10.42
CA GLU A 13 -3.87 6.45 -10.20
C GLU A 13 -3.86 5.31 -11.22
N ARG A 14 -5.02 4.73 -11.48
CA ARG A 14 -5.20 3.70 -12.49
C ARG A 14 -4.81 4.21 -13.88
N GLU A 15 -5.30 5.38 -14.30
CA GLU A 15 -4.97 5.97 -15.60
C GLU A 15 -3.47 6.21 -15.74
N ARG A 16 -2.80 6.66 -14.68
CA ARG A 16 -1.34 6.84 -14.68
C ARG A 16 -0.61 5.53 -14.91
N ILE A 17 -1.00 4.46 -14.21
CA ILE A 17 -0.36 3.14 -14.31
C ILE A 17 -0.66 2.50 -15.66
N GLU A 18 -1.87 2.67 -16.19
CA GLU A 18 -2.22 2.22 -17.54
C GLU A 18 -1.34 2.87 -18.62
N GLN A 19 -1.01 4.16 -18.49
CA GLN A 19 -0.06 4.82 -19.39
C GLN A 19 1.35 4.21 -19.26
N GLN A 20 1.78 3.89 -18.07
CA GLN A 20 3.05 3.17 -17.86
C GLN A 20 3.02 1.79 -18.52
N PHE A 21 1.93 1.04 -18.38
CA PHE A 21 1.78 -0.26 -19.05
C PHE A 21 1.81 -0.15 -20.58
N LEU A 22 1.14 0.84 -21.16
CA LEU A 22 1.20 1.10 -22.60
C LEU A 22 2.63 1.35 -23.06
N SER A 23 3.39 2.18 -22.34
CA SER A 23 4.80 2.45 -22.66
C SER A 23 5.71 1.22 -22.55
N LEU A 24 5.35 0.26 -21.71
CA LEU A 24 6.07 -0.98 -21.47
C LEU A 24 5.61 -2.15 -22.38
N GLY A 25 4.64 -1.92 -23.27
CA GLY A 25 4.06 -2.95 -24.12
C GLY A 25 3.29 -4.02 -23.37
N VAL A 26 2.71 -3.69 -22.21
CA VAL A 26 1.91 -4.60 -21.39
C VAL A 26 0.45 -4.49 -21.81
N GLU A 27 -0.17 -5.61 -22.13
CA GLU A 27 -1.61 -5.70 -22.34
C GLU A 27 -2.36 -5.70 -21.01
N PHE A 28 -3.50 -5.06 -20.95
CA PHE A 28 -4.32 -5.05 -19.74
C PHE A 28 -5.82 -4.90 -20.04
N PHE A 29 -6.63 -5.29 -19.07
CA PHE A 29 -8.08 -5.03 -19.07
C PHE A 29 -8.58 -4.77 -17.64
N ARG A 30 -9.77 -4.20 -17.53
CA ARG A 30 -10.38 -3.85 -16.26
C ARG A 30 -11.47 -4.84 -15.88
N SER A 31 -11.33 -5.46 -14.72
CA SER A 31 -12.37 -6.32 -14.15
C SER A 31 -12.16 -6.43 -12.63
N LYS A 32 -13.22 -6.70 -11.89
CA LYS A 32 -13.13 -6.83 -10.44
C LYS A 32 -12.24 -8.01 -10.04
N LEU A 33 -11.28 -7.75 -9.15
CA LEU A 33 -10.46 -8.78 -8.51
C LEU A 33 -11.06 -9.23 -7.18
N TRP A 34 -10.76 -10.45 -6.79
CA TRP A 34 -11.16 -10.99 -5.50
C TRP A 34 -10.34 -10.37 -4.36
N VAL A 35 -9.03 -10.24 -4.56
CA VAL A 35 -8.06 -9.59 -3.68
C VAL A 35 -7.03 -8.83 -4.52
N GLY A 36 -6.44 -7.78 -3.94
CA GLY A 36 -5.43 -6.95 -4.58
C GLY A 36 -5.96 -6.09 -5.72
N ASP A 37 -5.06 -5.41 -6.42
CA ASP A 37 -5.36 -4.42 -7.45
C ASP A 37 -4.92 -4.85 -8.85
N TYR A 38 -3.87 -5.69 -8.96
CA TYR A 38 -3.26 -6.13 -10.23
C TYR A 38 -2.95 -7.63 -10.19
N MET A 39 -3.25 -8.32 -11.28
CA MET A 39 -3.02 -9.75 -11.43
C MET A 39 -2.64 -10.10 -12.89
N ASN A 40 -1.65 -10.96 -13.08
CA ASN A 40 -1.41 -11.59 -14.37
C ASN A 40 -2.36 -12.78 -14.55
N ILE A 41 -3.13 -12.80 -15.65
CA ILE A 41 -4.10 -13.87 -15.91
C ILE A 41 -3.46 -15.25 -16.05
N ASP A 42 -2.19 -15.31 -16.46
CA ASP A 42 -1.44 -16.57 -16.59
C ASP A 42 -0.93 -17.07 -15.22
N ARG A 43 -0.92 -16.20 -14.19
CA ARG A 43 -0.42 -16.49 -12.84
C ARG A 43 -1.40 -15.99 -11.75
N PRO A 44 -2.63 -16.53 -11.69
CA PRO A 44 -3.71 -15.95 -10.86
C PRO A 44 -3.52 -16.10 -9.35
N ARG A 45 -2.44 -16.76 -8.91
CA ARG A 45 -2.10 -16.92 -7.48
C ARG A 45 -1.07 -15.92 -6.99
N LEU A 46 -0.72 -14.93 -7.80
CA LEU A 46 0.14 -13.82 -7.43
C LEU A 46 -0.56 -12.52 -7.78
N VAL A 47 -0.76 -11.66 -6.79
CA VAL A 47 -1.40 -10.36 -6.96
C VAL A 47 -0.55 -9.26 -6.35
N VAL A 48 -0.64 -8.07 -6.91
CA VAL A 48 -0.08 -6.85 -6.34
C VAL A 48 -1.21 -6.03 -5.75
N ASP A 49 -1.05 -5.60 -4.50
CA ASP A 49 -1.89 -4.63 -3.81
C ASP A 49 -1.09 -3.33 -3.67
N ARG A 50 -1.50 -2.28 -4.39
CA ARG A 50 -0.81 -1.00 -4.44
C ARG A 50 -1.23 -0.10 -3.28
N LYS A 51 -0.26 0.55 -2.67
CA LYS A 51 -0.48 1.61 -1.67
C LYS A 51 0.18 2.89 -2.16
N LYS A 52 -0.56 3.99 -2.14
CA LYS A 52 -0.08 5.28 -2.66
C LYS A 52 1.08 5.88 -1.84
N ASP A 53 1.20 5.50 -0.56
CA ASP A 53 2.23 5.95 0.36
C ASP A 53 2.21 5.15 1.68
N LEU A 54 3.18 5.40 2.56
CA LEU A 54 3.23 4.83 3.90
C LEU A 54 2.08 5.28 4.81
N GLY A 55 1.48 6.44 4.56
CA GLY A 55 0.31 6.92 5.30
C GLY A 55 -0.90 6.02 5.08
N GLU A 56 -1.16 5.63 3.83
CA GLU A 56 -2.21 4.66 3.49
C GLU A 56 -1.93 3.29 4.11
N LEU A 57 -0.70 2.78 3.93
CA LEU A 57 -0.30 1.50 4.50
C LEU A 57 -0.42 1.50 6.03
N CYS A 58 -0.01 2.58 6.69
CA CYS A 58 -0.19 2.78 8.12
C CYS A 58 -1.68 2.74 8.52
N GLY A 59 -2.54 3.41 7.76
CA GLY A 59 -3.99 3.37 7.96
C GLY A 59 -4.57 1.96 7.86
N ASN A 60 -4.09 1.16 6.92
CA ASN A 60 -4.52 -0.24 6.76
C ASN A 60 -4.15 -1.12 7.95
N VAL A 61 -2.95 -0.96 8.52
CA VAL A 61 -2.50 -1.78 9.66
C VAL A 61 -2.97 -1.25 11.02
N THR A 62 -3.59 -0.07 11.08
CA THR A 62 -4.08 0.55 12.31
C THR A 62 -5.60 0.72 12.32
N GLN A 63 -6.13 1.75 11.63
CA GLN A 63 -7.55 2.11 11.67
C GLN A 63 -8.45 1.14 10.90
N GLN A 64 -7.93 0.53 9.84
CA GLN A 64 -8.63 -0.41 8.97
C GLN A 64 -8.12 -1.85 9.11
N HIS A 65 -7.47 -2.16 10.23
CA HIS A 65 -6.76 -3.43 10.40
C HIS A 65 -7.66 -4.67 10.22
N GLU A 66 -8.92 -4.63 10.66
CA GLU A 66 -9.85 -5.76 10.52
C GLU A 66 -10.17 -6.05 9.06
N ARG A 67 -10.43 -5.00 8.27
CA ARG A 67 -10.71 -5.13 6.84
C ARG A 67 -9.49 -5.65 6.08
N PHE A 68 -8.33 -5.08 6.37
CA PHE A 68 -7.08 -5.46 5.72
C PHE A 68 -6.69 -6.89 6.09
N ARG A 69 -6.79 -7.25 7.36
CA ARG A 69 -6.56 -8.62 7.84
C ARG A 69 -7.50 -9.62 7.14
N ALA A 70 -8.79 -9.32 7.05
CA ALA A 70 -9.76 -10.19 6.37
C ALA A 70 -9.42 -10.39 4.89
N GLU A 71 -8.83 -9.40 4.22
CA GLU A 71 -8.34 -9.52 2.85
C GLU A 71 -7.15 -10.48 2.77
N LEU A 72 -6.18 -10.35 3.67
CA LEU A 72 -5.00 -11.23 3.74
C LEU A 72 -5.40 -12.67 4.07
N GLU A 73 -6.34 -12.87 4.99
CA GLU A 73 -6.87 -14.20 5.34
C GLU A 73 -7.57 -14.84 4.13
N ARG A 74 -8.40 -14.10 3.39
CA ARG A 74 -9.03 -14.61 2.16
C ARG A 74 -8.00 -15.01 1.10
N ALA A 75 -6.92 -14.26 0.96
CA ALA A 75 -5.85 -14.60 0.03
C ALA A 75 -5.16 -15.92 0.44
N GLN A 76 -4.85 -16.08 1.73
CA GLN A 76 -4.26 -17.32 2.25
C GLN A 76 -5.15 -18.55 2.02
N GLU A 77 -6.45 -18.44 2.29
CA GLU A 77 -7.43 -19.52 2.07
C GLU A 77 -7.47 -19.99 0.60
N GLN A 78 -7.20 -19.09 -0.33
CA GLN A 78 -7.17 -19.38 -1.77
C GLN A 78 -5.76 -19.68 -2.31
N ASN A 79 -4.74 -19.73 -1.44
CA ASN A 79 -3.34 -19.87 -1.83
C ASN A 79 -2.89 -18.76 -2.81
N ILE A 80 -3.35 -17.53 -2.59
CA ILE A 80 -2.94 -16.34 -3.35
C ILE A 80 -1.87 -15.62 -2.54
N LYS A 81 -0.69 -15.42 -3.15
CA LYS A 81 0.38 -14.58 -2.60
C LYS A 81 0.07 -13.12 -2.91
N ILE A 82 0.08 -12.27 -1.89
CA ILE A 82 -0.04 -10.82 -2.05
C ILE A 82 1.36 -10.19 -1.94
N VAL A 83 1.69 -9.35 -2.90
CA VAL A 83 2.81 -8.41 -2.81
C VAL A 83 2.23 -7.01 -2.65
N ILE A 84 2.52 -6.37 -1.52
CA ILE A 84 2.16 -4.97 -1.29
C ILE A 84 3.23 -4.10 -1.93
N LEU A 85 2.85 -3.27 -2.89
CA LEU A 85 3.73 -2.30 -3.54
C LEU A 85 3.38 -0.90 -3.06
N CYS A 86 4.24 -0.34 -2.20
CA CYS A 86 4.05 0.99 -1.64
C CYS A 86 4.80 2.04 -2.46
N GLU A 87 4.07 2.99 -3.02
CA GLU A 87 4.60 4.13 -3.78
C GLU A 87 5.12 5.22 -2.83
N HIS A 88 6.18 4.93 -2.10
CA HIS A 88 6.77 5.90 -1.19
C HIS A 88 8.24 6.08 -1.53
N GLY A 89 8.56 7.16 -2.21
CA GLY A 89 9.94 7.58 -2.46
C GLY A 89 10.60 8.10 -1.18
N GLU A 90 11.33 9.18 -1.25
CA GLU A 90 11.93 9.89 -0.10
C GLU A 90 12.92 9.01 0.70
N GLY A 91 13.65 8.12 0.03
CA GLY A 91 14.66 7.26 0.65
C GLY A 91 14.11 6.01 1.34
N ILE A 92 12.83 5.67 1.13
CA ILE A 92 12.25 4.41 1.58
C ILE A 92 12.33 3.39 0.43
N GLU A 93 13.32 2.53 0.48
CA GLU A 93 13.56 1.49 -0.54
C GLU A 93 13.26 0.08 -0.02
N ARG A 94 13.27 -0.11 1.28
CA ARG A 94 13.05 -1.40 1.96
C ARG A 94 12.37 -1.22 3.30
N LEU A 95 11.85 -2.30 3.85
CA LEU A 95 11.09 -2.29 5.09
C LEU A 95 11.87 -1.70 6.28
N SER A 96 13.18 -1.92 6.36
CA SER A 96 14.01 -1.33 7.43
C SER A 96 14.05 0.19 7.42
N ASP A 97 13.86 0.83 6.26
CA ASP A 97 13.90 2.28 6.13
C ASP A 97 12.64 2.93 6.74
N VAL A 98 11.54 2.17 6.80
CA VAL A 98 10.29 2.59 7.46
C VAL A 98 10.52 2.96 8.92
N TYR A 99 11.54 2.41 9.57
CA TYR A 99 11.90 2.78 10.96
C TYR A 99 12.07 4.29 11.15
N PHE A 100 12.60 4.97 10.15
CA PHE A 100 12.90 6.41 10.21
C PHE A 100 11.77 7.28 9.62
N TRP A 101 10.69 6.66 9.13
CA TRP A 101 9.56 7.42 8.58
C TRP A 101 8.87 8.24 9.65
N HIS A 102 8.76 9.53 9.39
CA HIS A 102 7.97 10.45 10.21
C HIS A 102 6.52 10.47 9.71
N ASN A 103 5.57 10.12 10.57
CA ASN A 103 4.16 10.16 10.20
C ASN A 103 3.66 11.62 10.16
N PRO A 104 3.27 12.15 8.99
CA PRO A 104 2.86 13.56 8.87
C PRO A 104 1.62 13.91 9.69
N ARG A 105 0.85 12.93 10.17
CA ARG A 105 -0.27 13.19 11.09
C ARG A 105 0.19 13.73 12.44
N LEU A 106 1.42 13.49 12.86
CA LEU A 106 1.99 14.04 14.09
C LEU A 106 2.17 15.56 14.02
N ASP A 107 2.29 16.12 12.82
CA ASP A 107 2.50 17.55 12.59
C ASP A 107 1.17 18.33 12.48
N ILE A 108 0.04 17.63 12.41
CA ILE A 108 -1.26 18.26 12.29
C ILE A 108 -1.66 18.86 13.65
N MET A 109 -1.82 20.17 13.67
CA MET A 109 -2.22 20.94 14.84
C MET A 109 -3.69 21.31 14.78
N ASP A 110 -4.30 21.46 15.95
CA ASP A 110 -5.68 21.90 16.14
C ASP A 110 -5.76 22.92 17.28
N TRP A 111 -6.81 23.74 17.31
CA TRP A 111 -7.06 24.69 18.38
C TRP A 111 -8.06 24.09 19.37
N ARG A 112 -7.69 24.09 20.65
CA ARG A 112 -8.58 23.66 21.74
C ARG A 112 -8.65 24.73 22.82
N MET A 113 -9.81 24.84 23.46
CA MET A 113 -9.95 25.69 24.65
C MET A 113 -9.38 24.95 25.86
N GLN A 114 -8.45 25.57 26.55
CA GLN A 114 -7.89 25.12 27.82
C GLN A 114 -7.90 26.29 28.79
N ASP A 115 -8.55 26.12 29.94
CA ASP A 115 -8.69 27.17 30.97
C ASP A 115 -9.22 28.51 30.42
N GLY A 116 -10.16 28.47 29.47
CA GLY A 116 -10.76 29.66 28.84
C GLY A 116 -9.90 30.31 27.73
N HIS A 117 -8.74 29.75 27.39
CA HIS A 117 -7.83 30.28 26.38
C HIS A 117 -7.67 29.31 25.20
N PRO A 118 -7.61 29.78 23.93
CA PRO A 118 -7.30 28.95 22.81
C PRO A 118 -5.82 28.54 22.82
N VAL A 119 -5.56 27.21 22.84
CA VAL A 119 -4.23 26.62 22.81
C VAL A 119 -4.09 25.75 21.58
N LYS A 120 -2.94 25.84 20.89
CA LYS A 120 -2.60 25.00 19.76
C LYS A 120 -2.03 23.67 20.24
N VAL A 121 -2.67 22.57 19.89
CA VAL A 121 -2.29 21.22 20.32
C VAL A 121 -2.19 20.25 19.13
N GLN A 122 -1.40 19.20 19.26
CA GLN A 122 -1.40 18.13 18.24
C GLN A 122 -2.78 17.51 18.12
N LYS A 123 -3.28 17.40 16.89
CA LYS A 123 -4.58 16.77 16.62
C LYS A 123 -4.52 15.25 16.79
N TYR A 124 -3.40 14.63 16.43
CA TYR A 124 -3.18 13.19 16.47
C TYR A 124 -1.91 12.80 17.23
N PRO A 125 -1.83 13.08 18.56
CA PRO A 125 -0.60 12.86 19.34
C PRO A 125 -0.22 11.38 19.48
N ARG A 126 -1.12 10.45 19.11
CA ARG A 126 -0.91 9.00 19.15
C ARG A 126 -0.81 8.39 17.75
N ALA A 127 -0.55 9.19 16.71
CA ALA A 127 -0.32 8.66 15.37
C ALA A 127 0.88 7.72 15.39
N THR A 128 0.77 6.61 14.67
CA THR A 128 1.79 5.55 14.64
C THR A 128 3.07 6.06 13.99
N GLU A 129 4.17 5.97 14.69
CA GLU A 129 5.51 6.32 14.20
C GLU A 129 6.12 5.20 13.36
N GLY A 130 7.14 5.53 12.55
CA GLY A 130 7.81 4.60 11.65
C GLY A 130 8.32 3.33 12.32
N LYS A 131 8.93 3.44 13.50
CA LYS A 131 9.41 2.27 14.28
C LYS A 131 8.28 1.28 14.61
N ALA A 132 7.12 1.77 15.04
CA ALA A 132 5.98 0.95 15.37
C ALA A 132 5.34 0.38 14.10
N LEU A 133 5.25 1.17 13.04
CA LEU A 133 4.76 0.73 11.74
C LEU A 133 5.62 -0.40 11.19
N MET A 134 6.94 -0.24 11.15
CA MET A 134 7.87 -1.26 10.66
C MET A 134 7.65 -2.61 11.37
N ARG A 135 7.56 -2.62 12.70
CA ARG A 135 7.32 -3.84 13.48
C ARG A 135 5.97 -4.50 13.15
N SER A 136 4.92 -3.67 12.94
CA SER A 136 3.61 -4.18 12.54
C SER A 136 3.68 -4.84 11.15
N LEU A 137 4.37 -4.21 10.21
CA LEU A 137 4.56 -4.74 8.85
C LEU A 137 5.39 -6.03 8.84
N GLU A 138 6.47 -6.11 9.63
CA GLU A 138 7.25 -7.35 9.81
C GLU A 138 6.38 -8.50 10.36
N THR A 139 5.56 -8.19 11.37
CA THR A 139 4.63 -9.18 11.93
C THR A 139 3.64 -9.68 10.88
N MET A 140 3.13 -8.78 10.04
CA MET A 140 2.18 -9.14 8.97
C MET A 140 2.86 -9.97 7.87
N GLN A 141 4.07 -9.62 7.45
CA GLN A 141 4.84 -10.43 6.50
C GLN A 141 5.00 -11.87 7.01
N ASN A 142 5.43 -12.01 8.27
CA ASN A 142 5.64 -13.33 8.88
C ASN A 142 4.34 -14.12 9.04
N LYS A 143 3.25 -13.45 9.42
CA LYS A 143 1.97 -14.11 9.70
C LYS A 143 1.22 -14.54 8.44
N TYR A 144 1.21 -13.67 7.41
CA TYR A 144 0.39 -13.87 6.21
C TYR A 144 1.18 -14.25 4.96
N GLY A 145 2.52 -14.34 5.06
CA GLY A 145 3.38 -14.67 3.93
C GLY A 145 3.36 -13.61 2.82
N ILE A 146 2.97 -12.38 3.16
CA ILE A 146 3.01 -11.26 2.22
C ILE A 146 4.43 -10.75 2.03
N GLU A 147 4.67 -10.04 0.94
CA GLU A 147 5.89 -9.33 0.67
C GLU A 147 5.58 -7.84 0.55
N ILE A 148 6.45 -6.97 1.08
CA ILE A 148 6.26 -5.51 1.02
C ILE A 148 7.45 -4.92 0.30
N LEU A 149 7.17 -4.28 -0.84
CA LEU A 149 8.12 -3.63 -1.72
C LEU A 149 7.80 -2.14 -1.82
N PHE A 150 8.82 -1.35 -2.17
CA PHE A 150 8.71 0.10 -2.30
C PHE A 150 9.16 0.54 -3.67
N CYS A 151 8.56 1.59 -4.20
CA CYS A 151 8.98 2.22 -5.45
C CYS A 151 8.58 3.68 -5.50
N ASP A 152 9.17 4.41 -6.45
CA ASP A 152 8.67 5.72 -6.84
C ASP A 152 7.44 5.58 -7.74
N LYS A 153 6.58 6.60 -7.74
CA LYS A 153 5.36 6.64 -8.58
C LYS A 153 5.65 6.53 -10.07
N SER A 154 6.81 7.00 -10.52
CA SER A 154 7.27 6.87 -11.91
C SER A 154 7.47 5.42 -12.34
N ASP A 155 7.79 4.54 -11.40
CA ASP A 155 8.24 3.17 -11.67
C ASP A 155 7.17 2.11 -11.36
N THR A 156 6.01 2.51 -10.87
CA THR A 156 4.97 1.57 -10.40
C THR A 156 4.60 0.54 -11.46
N GLY A 157 4.34 0.97 -12.69
CA GLY A 157 3.97 0.06 -13.79
C GLY A 157 5.08 -0.93 -14.14
N TYR A 158 6.34 -0.48 -14.10
CA TYR A 158 7.50 -1.34 -14.29
C TYR A 158 7.63 -2.37 -13.16
N GLN A 159 7.47 -1.94 -11.92
CA GLN A 159 7.54 -2.84 -10.76
C GLN A 159 6.40 -3.88 -10.78
N ILE A 160 5.17 -3.46 -11.08
CA ILE A 160 4.04 -4.39 -11.23
C ILE A 160 4.33 -5.42 -12.33
N LYS A 161 4.83 -4.97 -13.50
CA LYS A 161 5.23 -5.85 -14.60
C LYS A 161 6.28 -6.86 -14.16
N THR A 162 7.31 -6.41 -13.44
CA THR A 162 8.39 -7.26 -12.95
C THR A 162 7.88 -8.29 -11.95
N ILE A 163 7.11 -7.86 -10.95
CA ILE A 163 6.56 -8.75 -9.91
C ILE A 163 5.65 -9.83 -10.53
N LEU A 164 4.78 -9.44 -11.47
CA LEU A 164 3.80 -10.35 -12.06
C LEU A 164 4.31 -11.15 -13.27
N GLY A 165 5.45 -10.75 -13.84
CA GLY A 165 6.04 -11.37 -15.04
C GLY A 165 6.99 -12.52 -14.76
N ASP A 166 7.67 -12.50 -13.63
CA ASP A 166 8.60 -13.54 -13.20
C ASP A 166 7.86 -14.63 -12.39
#